data_f0838a40ecea901289a47b2098fd3eeb
#
_entry.id   f0838a40ecea901289a47b2098fd3eeb
#
_cell.length_a   1.000
_cell.length_b   1.000
_cell.length_c   1.000
_cell.angle_alpha   90.00
_cell.angle_beta   90.00
_cell.angle_gamma   90.00
#
_symmetry.space_group_name_H-M   'P 1'
#
loop_
_entity.id
_entity.type
_entity.pdbx_description
1 polymer ?
#
loop_
_entity_poly.entity_id
_entity_poly.type
_entity_poly.pdbx_seq_one_letter_code
_entity_poly.pdbx_strand_id
1 'polypeptide(L)'
;MKKILFCLLAFYTPVSIVIAQNTTNSPTSMFGLGELSTGEGGQYAGLGGTGIALRGNNFLNNANPASLTELTEQRFQIDAGIMGAYQIYSQRGASNRSVTGNLNNLSIGCRIMPRWYGAIFMAPVSSVGYAITLDEEVAGTNGGTISSLFQGEGGLSKMGISTAYLFGKRFSVGTNLSYVPGTITQTETQGTATEETSSYKHTFYADFGVQYKWAIDRERSFVAGAVYGYSQDFKQDNNLYVSSSSGGDDIEKSLKRYRQCLPQFFGLGASYNTLRWMATIDYKYVDWSRMQSSQSNVSFENQHRLSVGGRYTLGNVYRNPVSILLGTGINNSYIVIQKKKATEYYVSTGLNFGLRNNNVLSIGLKYKGQMKIPNGMQKENSLSLFLNITFSERTYRAKIQ
;
A
#
# COMPACT_ATOMS: atom_id res chain seq x y z
N MET A 1 -10.12 -2.29 -34.10
CA MET A 1 -11.43 -2.51 -33.46
C MET A 1 -11.54 -3.86 -32.72
N LYS A 2 -11.23 -5.02 -33.33
CA LYS A 2 -11.34 -6.34 -32.65
C LYS A 2 -10.48 -6.49 -31.38
N LYS A 3 -9.29 -5.86 -31.30
CA LYS A 3 -8.41 -5.90 -30.11
C LYS A 3 -8.88 -5.03 -28.96
N ILE A 4 -9.57 -3.93 -29.24
CA ILE A 4 -10.19 -3.04 -28.22
C ILE A 4 -11.43 -3.70 -27.63
N LEU A 5 -12.19 -4.42 -28.44
CA LEU A 5 -13.36 -5.17 -27.99
C LEU A 5 -12.95 -6.34 -27.06
N PHE A 6 -11.80 -6.98 -27.30
CA PHE A 6 -11.27 -8.04 -26.45
C PHE A 6 -10.79 -7.50 -25.10
N CYS A 7 -10.19 -6.30 -25.05
CA CYS A 7 -9.81 -5.63 -23.81
C CYS A 7 -11.05 -5.17 -23.01
N LEU A 8 -12.11 -4.71 -23.66
CA LEU A 8 -13.38 -4.35 -23.03
C LEU A 8 -14.14 -5.57 -22.51
N LEU A 9 -14.11 -6.71 -23.20
CA LEU A 9 -14.73 -7.96 -22.74
C LEU A 9 -13.96 -8.57 -21.54
N ALA A 10 -12.64 -8.41 -21.46
CA ALA A 10 -11.86 -8.84 -20.29
C ALA A 10 -12.16 -8.01 -19.02
N PHE A 11 -12.71 -6.80 -19.17
CA PHE A 11 -13.19 -5.96 -18.06
C PHE A 11 -14.63 -6.33 -17.60
N TYR A 12 -15.36 -7.15 -18.36
CA TYR A 12 -16.73 -7.59 -18.02
C TYR A 12 -16.75 -8.91 -17.23
N THR A 13 -15.60 -9.54 -16.96
CA THR A 13 -15.55 -10.61 -15.95
C THR A 13 -15.82 -9.98 -14.59
N PRO A 14 -16.73 -10.56 -13.79
CA PRO A 14 -17.33 -9.86 -12.65
C PRO A 14 -16.24 -9.44 -11.66
N VAL A 15 -16.15 -8.15 -11.43
CA VAL A 15 -15.42 -7.49 -10.34
C VAL A 15 -15.85 -8.05 -8.95
N SER A 16 -16.89 -8.85 -8.90
CA SER A 16 -17.43 -9.50 -7.70
C SER A 16 -16.55 -10.60 -7.07
N ILE A 17 -15.44 -11.01 -7.68
CA ILE A 17 -14.54 -12.03 -7.10
C ILE A 17 -13.44 -11.43 -6.21
N VAL A 18 -13.27 -10.11 -6.20
CA VAL A 18 -12.17 -9.46 -5.45
C VAL A 18 -12.57 -9.09 -4.00
N ILE A 19 -13.81 -9.34 -3.57
CA ILE A 19 -14.36 -8.74 -2.34
C ILE A 19 -14.09 -9.53 -1.06
N ALA A 20 -13.49 -10.73 -1.09
CA ALA A 20 -13.41 -11.55 0.12
C ALA A 20 -12.08 -12.29 0.33
N GLN A 21 -10.97 -11.80 -0.13
CA GLN A 21 -9.70 -12.37 0.27
C GLN A 21 -9.04 -11.48 1.33
N ASN A 22 -8.90 -12.01 2.55
CA ASN A 22 -8.06 -11.38 3.56
C ASN A 22 -6.68 -11.16 2.97
N THR A 23 -6.30 -9.89 2.86
CA THR A 23 -5.04 -9.46 2.26
C THR A 23 -3.89 -9.48 3.27
N THR A 24 -4.20 -9.73 4.54
CA THR A 24 -3.27 -10.01 5.64
C THR A 24 -3.88 -11.00 6.60
N ASN A 25 -3.05 -11.68 7.41
CA ASN A 25 -3.46 -12.48 8.55
C ASN A 25 -2.66 -12.09 9.81
N SER A 26 -2.26 -10.84 9.88
CA SER A 26 -1.49 -10.30 11.00
C SER A 26 -2.39 -10.06 12.22
N PRO A 27 -2.12 -10.66 13.39
CA PRO A 27 -2.83 -10.36 14.63
C PRO A 27 -2.75 -8.88 15.03
N THR A 28 -1.66 -8.19 14.68
CA THR A 28 -1.54 -6.74 14.95
C THR A 28 -2.46 -5.90 14.08
N SER A 29 -3.02 -6.45 12.99
CA SER A 29 -3.99 -5.78 12.15
C SER A 29 -5.35 -5.53 12.81
N MET A 30 -5.62 -6.14 13.98
CA MET A 30 -6.82 -5.85 14.77
C MET A 30 -6.86 -4.43 15.32
N PHE A 31 -5.72 -3.73 15.34
CA PHE A 31 -5.61 -2.40 15.92
C PHE A 31 -5.56 -1.30 14.86
N GLY A 32 -6.16 -0.15 15.17
CA GLY A 32 -6.09 1.05 14.37
C GLY A 32 -6.81 0.94 13.02
N LEU A 33 -6.09 1.15 11.94
CA LEU A 33 -6.57 0.98 10.56
C LEU A 33 -6.17 -0.38 9.95
N GLY A 34 -5.52 -1.24 10.73
CA GLY A 34 -4.96 -2.49 10.26
C GLY A 34 -3.50 -2.38 9.83
N GLU A 35 -3.02 -3.37 9.07
CA GLU A 35 -1.70 -3.37 8.46
C GLU A 35 -1.69 -2.38 7.29
N LEU A 36 -0.83 -1.36 7.39
CA LEU A 36 -0.75 -0.31 6.37
C LEU A 36 -0.06 -0.83 5.11
N SER A 37 -0.66 -0.56 3.97
CA SER A 37 0.02 -0.74 2.69
C SER A 37 1.15 0.27 2.56
N THR A 38 2.31 -0.19 2.15
CA THR A 38 3.46 0.68 1.93
C THR A 38 3.34 1.50 0.64
N GLY A 39 2.29 1.23 -0.17
CA GLY A 39 2.04 1.92 -1.45
C GLY A 39 3.12 1.63 -2.50
N GLU A 40 3.94 0.62 -2.25
CA GLU A 40 5.02 0.20 -3.13
C GLU A 40 4.44 -0.66 -4.25
N GLY A 41 4.19 -0.04 -5.37
CA GLY A 41 3.75 -0.73 -6.58
C GLY A 41 4.79 -0.70 -7.68
N GLY A 42 4.62 -1.55 -8.66
CA GLY A 42 5.39 -1.50 -9.87
C GLY A 42 6.88 -1.70 -9.68
N GLN A 43 7.61 -0.87 -10.37
CA GLN A 43 9.07 -0.89 -10.37
C GLN A 43 9.70 -0.49 -9.03
N TYR A 44 8.91 0.10 -8.08
CA TYR A 44 9.44 0.57 -6.80
C TYR A 44 9.54 -0.51 -5.74
N ALA A 45 8.76 -1.57 -5.84
CA ALA A 45 8.75 -2.62 -4.85
C ALA A 45 10.15 -3.23 -4.63
N GLY A 46 10.95 -3.33 -5.70
CA GLY A 46 12.34 -3.79 -5.66
C GLY A 46 13.36 -2.76 -5.11
N LEU A 47 12.96 -1.49 -4.95
CA LEU A 47 13.84 -0.39 -4.54
C LEU A 47 13.67 -0.01 -3.05
N GLY A 48 13.20 -0.93 -2.20
CA GLY A 48 13.00 -0.64 -0.79
C GLY A 48 11.89 0.39 -0.54
N GLY A 49 10.94 0.54 -1.47
CA GLY A 49 9.83 1.48 -1.33
C GLY A 49 10.21 2.94 -1.44
N THR A 50 11.36 3.25 -2.04
CA THR A 50 11.66 4.62 -2.46
C THR A 50 10.78 5.00 -3.65
N GLY A 51 10.32 6.23 -3.71
CA GLY A 51 9.42 6.72 -4.77
C GLY A 51 9.37 8.24 -4.86
N ILE A 52 9.75 8.97 -3.81
CA ILE A 52 9.55 10.42 -3.70
C ILE A 52 10.33 11.20 -4.76
N ALA A 53 11.57 10.78 -5.05
CA ALA A 53 12.43 11.41 -6.04
C ALA A 53 12.58 10.57 -7.33
N LEU A 54 11.79 9.50 -7.50
CA LEU A 54 11.87 8.70 -8.70
C LEU A 54 11.08 9.31 -9.85
N ARG A 55 11.73 9.38 -11.01
CA ARG A 55 11.15 9.82 -12.28
C ARG A 55 11.49 8.82 -13.36
N GLY A 56 10.54 8.51 -14.21
CA GLY A 56 10.73 7.63 -15.34
C GLY A 56 9.60 7.75 -16.35
N ASN A 57 9.93 7.48 -17.60
CA ASN A 57 9.00 7.61 -18.71
C ASN A 57 8.19 6.33 -18.98
N ASN A 58 8.42 5.28 -18.23
CA ASN A 58 7.86 3.96 -18.43
C ASN A 58 7.17 3.35 -17.20
N PHE A 59 6.78 4.18 -16.22
CA PHE A 59 6.03 3.73 -15.06
C PHE A 59 5.20 4.87 -14.43
N LEU A 60 4.14 4.50 -13.72
CA LEU A 60 3.29 5.42 -12.97
C LEU A 60 3.68 5.40 -11.50
N ASN A 61 4.00 6.57 -10.96
CA ASN A 61 4.45 6.73 -9.58
C ASN A 61 3.40 7.42 -8.72
N ASN A 62 2.67 6.64 -7.94
CA ASN A 62 1.65 7.16 -7.03
C ASN A 62 2.24 7.72 -5.72
N ALA A 63 3.54 7.48 -5.44
CA ALA A 63 4.19 8.00 -4.24
C ALA A 63 4.50 9.49 -4.32
N ASN A 64 4.72 10.01 -5.55
CA ASN A 64 4.85 11.45 -5.80
C ASN A 64 4.21 11.81 -7.14
N PRO A 65 3.05 12.46 -7.15
CA PRO A 65 2.34 12.79 -8.38
C PRO A 65 3.12 13.69 -9.35
N ALA A 66 4.06 14.49 -8.86
CA ALA A 66 4.90 15.34 -9.71
C ALA A 66 5.74 14.54 -10.73
N SER A 67 6.00 13.26 -10.47
CA SER A 67 6.75 12.35 -11.35
C SER A 67 6.04 12.05 -12.67
N LEU A 68 4.71 12.22 -12.74
CA LEU A 68 3.92 12.02 -13.96
C LEU A 68 4.41 12.88 -15.13
N THR A 69 5.07 14.00 -14.83
CA THR A 69 5.61 14.91 -15.86
C THR A 69 6.73 14.32 -16.72
N GLU A 70 7.23 13.11 -16.42
CA GLU A 70 8.21 12.40 -17.22
C GLU A 70 7.57 11.40 -18.20
N LEU A 71 6.24 11.19 -18.14
CA LEU A 71 5.54 10.27 -19.04
C LEU A 71 5.75 10.64 -20.51
N THR A 72 5.95 9.61 -21.34
CA THR A 72 6.21 9.79 -22.77
C THR A 72 5.00 10.40 -23.48
N GLU A 73 5.27 11.35 -24.35
CA GLU A 73 4.25 11.98 -25.18
C GLU A 73 3.54 10.99 -26.11
N GLN A 74 2.27 11.27 -26.42
CA GLN A 74 1.44 10.46 -27.33
C GLN A 74 1.33 8.97 -26.94
N ARG A 75 1.47 8.69 -25.65
CA ARG A 75 1.26 7.37 -25.09
C ARG A 75 0.40 7.45 -23.86
N PHE A 76 -0.43 6.44 -23.64
CA PHE A 76 -0.97 6.16 -22.33
C PHE A 76 -0.27 4.94 -21.73
N GLN A 77 -0.16 4.94 -20.43
CA GLN A 77 0.45 3.86 -19.67
C GLN A 77 -0.56 3.26 -18.74
N ILE A 78 -0.56 1.94 -18.64
CA ILE A 78 -1.31 1.15 -17.68
C ILE A 78 -0.28 0.44 -16.82
N ASP A 79 -0.42 0.56 -15.52
CA ASP A 79 0.44 -0.09 -14.54
C ASP A 79 -0.43 -0.93 -13.62
N ALA A 80 -0.18 -2.23 -13.54
CA ALA A 80 -0.93 -3.16 -12.72
C ALA A 80 0.03 -4.08 -11.99
N GLY A 81 -0.17 -4.24 -10.67
CA GLY A 81 0.69 -5.05 -9.82
C GLY A 81 -0.10 -5.91 -8.85
N ILE A 82 0.38 -7.12 -8.63
CA ILE A 82 -0.10 -8.06 -7.62
C ILE A 82 1.05 -8.43 -6.69
N MET A 83 0.70 -8.75 -5.45
CA MET A 83 1.65 -9.20 -4.44
C MET A 83 1.08 -10.39 -3.69
N GLY A 84 1.88 -11.44 -3.53
CA GLY A 84 1.62 -12.54 -2.60
C GLY A 84 2.58 -12.47 -1.44
N ALA A 85 2.13 -12.76 -0.22
CA ALA A 85 2.96 -12.77 0.96
C ALA A 85 2.83 -14.08 1.74
N TYR A 86 3.96 -14.65 2.10
CA TYR A 86 4.08 -15.75 3.05
C TYR A 86 4.51 -15.15 4.39
N GLN A 87 3.66 -15.31 5.41
CA GLN A 87 3.83 -14.71 6.73
C GLN A 87 4.05 -15.80 7.77
N ILE A 88 4.97 -15.54 8.69
CA ILE A 88 5.30 -16.41 9.82
C ILE A 88 5.11 -15.61 11.10
N TYR A 89 4.26 -16.12 11.97
CA TYR A 89 3.97 -15.58 13.28
C TYR A 89 4.54 -16.49 14.36
N SER A 90 5.29 -15.94 15.29
CA SER A 90 5.92 -16.73 16.36
C SER A 90 5.72 -16.06 17.71
N GLN A 91 5.23 -16.82 18.69
CA GLN A 91 5.05 -16.37 20.07
C GLN A 91 5.27 -17.53 21.04
N ARG A 92 6.14 -17.35 22.05
CA ARG A 92 6.40 -18.32 23.14
C ARG A 92 6.65 -19.76 22.66
N GLY A 93 7.37 -19.95 21.57
CA GLY A 93 7.69 -21.28 21.03
C GLY A 93 6.65 -21.86 20.06
N ALA A 94 5.45 -21.31 19.99
CA ALA A 94 4.46 -21.63 18.96
C ALA A 94 4.68 -20.79 17.70
N SER A 95 4.44 -21.37 16.52
CA SER A 95 4.50 -20.65 15.25
C SER A 95 3.31 -21.00 14.37
N ASN A 96 2.74 -19.98 13.73
CA ASN A 96 1.70 -20.14 12.73
C ASN A 96 2.16 -19.54 11.39
N ARG A 97 1.58 -19.99 10.29
CA ARG A 97 1.94 -19.60 8.92
C ARG A 97 0.70 -19.22 8.14
N SER A 98 0.84 -18.25 7.29
CA SER A 98 -0.25 -17.77 6.44
C SER A 98 0.25 -17.38 5.06
N VAL A 99 -0.61 -17.55 4.06
CA VAL A 99 -0.39 -17.07 2.70
C VAL A 99 -1.51 -16.12 2.35
N THR A 100 -1.15 -14.94 1.85
CA THR A 100 -2.08 -13.92 1.43
C THR A 100 -1.75 -13.41 0.04
N GLY A 101 -2.74 -12.86 -0.66
CA GLY A 101 -2.55 -12.27 -1.98
C GLY A 101 -3.34 -10.98 -2.12
N ASN A 102 -2.78 -10.00 -2.82
CA ASN A 102 -3.42 -8.70 -2.97
C ASN A 102 -3.11 -8.04 -4.31
N LEU A 103 -4.07 -7.24 -4.79
CA LEU A 103 -3.80 -6.23 -5.80
C LEU A 103 -2.98 -5.11 -5.16
N ASN A 104 -1.80 -4.82 -5.70
CA ASN A 104 -0.90 -3.84 -5.11
C ASN A 104 -1.13 -2.43 -5.67
N ASN A 105 -1.36 -2.33 -6.97
CA ASN A 105 -1.70 -1.09 -7.66
C ASN A 105 -2.38 -1.35 -9.00
N LEU A 106 -3.24 -0.41 -9.38
CA LEU A 106 -3.76 -0.28 -10.74
C LEU A 106 -3.78 1.21 -11.08
N SER A 107 -3.12 1.60 -12.16
CA SER A 107 -3.04 3.00 -12.57
C SER A 107 -3.06 3.11 -14.09
N ILE A 108 -3.69 4.17 -14.59
CA ILE A 108 -3.72 4.51 -16.02
C ILE A 108 -3.41 5.99 -16.14
N GLY A 109 -2.40 6.35 -16.92
CA GLY A 109 -2.00 7.75 -17.05
C GLY A 109 -1.45 8.11 -18.43
N CYS A 110 -1.52 9.40 -18.74
CA CYS A 110 -1.01 9.95 -19.99
C CYS A 110 -0.69 11.44 -19.86
N ARG A 111 -0.06 11.99 -20.88
CA ARG A 111 0.03 13.42 -21.07
C ARG A 111 -1.27 13.93 -21.69
N ILE A 112 -1.96 14.84 -21.00
CA ILE A 112 -3.24 15.43 -21.43
C ILE A 112 -3.00 16.58 -22.42
N MET A 113 -2.11 17.50 -22.02
CA MET A 113 -1.72 18.70 -22.82
C MET A 113 -0.20 18.93 -22.69
N PRO A 114 0.39 19.82 -23.51
CA PRO A 114 1.78 20.24 -23.29
C PRO A 114 2.02 20.64 -21.84
N ARG A 115 2.97 19.96 -21.16
CA ARG A 115 3.33 20.16 -19.73
C ARG A 115 2.27 19.73 -18.71
N TRP A 116 1.09 19.23 -19.11
CA TRP A 116 0.04 18.77 -18.21
C TRP A 116 -0.21 17.28 -18.37
N TYR A 117 -0.18 16.57 -17.25
CA TYR A 117 -0.25 15.11 -17.16
C TYR A 117 -1.34 14.71 -16.19
N GLY A 118 -1.94 13.57 -16.42
CA GLY A 118 -2.97 13.01 -15.55
C GLY A 118 -2.93 11.50 -15.51
N ALA A 119 -3.42 10.97 -14.39
CA ALA A 119 -3.61 9.54 -14.21
C ALA A 119 -4.84 9.29 -13.33
N ILE A 120 -5.43 8.12 -13.49
CA ILE A 120 -6.39 7.54 -12.54
C ILE A 120 -5.69 6.38 -11.86
N PHE A 121 -5.93 6.19 -10.57
CA PHE A 121 -5.28 5.12 -9.83
C PHE A 121 -6.19 4.50 -8.78
N MET A 122 -5.89 3.25 -8.45
CA MET A 122 -6.45 2.50 -7.33
C MET A 122 -5.33 1.75 -6.62
N ALA A 123 -5.30 1.82 -5.30
CA ALA A 123 -4.31 1.12 -4.47
C ALA A 123 -4.87 0.83 -3.07
N PRO A 124 -4.45 -0.23 -2.39
CA PRO A 124 -4.80 -0.46 -0.99
C PRO A 124 -4.16 0.59 -0.08
N VAL A 125 -4.86 0.95 0.99
CA VAL A 125 -4.37 1.82 2.07
C VAL A 125 -4.02 0.99 3.29
N SER A 126 -4.91 0.08 3.67
CA SER A 126 -4.69 -0.84 4.77
C SER A 126 -5.47 -2.13 4.59
N SER A 127 -5.10 -3.14 5.36
CA SER A 127 -5.78 -4.43 5.38
C SER A 127 -5.92 -4.92 6.80
N VAL A 128 -7.06 -5.52 7.11
CA VAL A 128 -7.34 -6.21 8.36
C VAL A 128 -7.60 -7.68 8.05
N GLY A 129 -6.93 -8.57 8.77
CA GLY A 129 -7.14 -10.00 8.64
C GLY A 129 -6.47 -10.70 9.83
N TYR A 130 -7.26 -11.37 10.65
CA TYR A 130 -6.78 -12.19 11.75
C TYR A 130 -7.85 -13.21 12.16
N ALA A 131 -7.39 -14.32 12.74
CA ALA A 131 -8.23 -15.28 13.45
C ALA A 131 -7.43 -15.76 14.68
N ILE A 132 -7.92 -15.45 15.87
CA ILE A 132 -7.25 -15.70 17.14
C ILE A 132 -8.21 -16.44 18.03
N THR A 133 -7.82 -17.64 18.50
CA THR A 133 -8.56 -18.39 19.52
C THR A 133 -7.91 -18.15 20.87
N LEU A 134 -8.71 -17.81 21.85
CA LEU A 134 -8.32 -17.65 23.24
C LEU A 134 -9.11 -18.62 24.09
N ASP A 135 -8.41 -19.54 24.77
CA ASP A 135 -8.99 -20.47 25.74
C ASP A 135 -8.78 -19.93 27.13
N GLU A 136 -9.86 -19.71 27.86
CA GLU A 136 -9.83 -19.23 29.25
C GLU A 136 -10.40 -20.31 30.18
N GLU A 137 -9.71 -20.56 31.30
CA GLU A 137 -10.20 -21.45 32.33
C GLU A 137 -11.36 -20.84 33.08
N VAL A 138 -12.45 -21.57 33.23
CA VAL A 138 -13.62 -21.13 33.97
C VAL A 138 -13.38 -21.33 35.46
N ALA A 139 -13.34 -20.25 36.22
CA ALA A 139 -13.17 -20.28 37.65
C ALA A 139 -14.29 -21.10 38.32
N GLY A 140 -13.91 -22.06 39.16
CA GLY A 140 -14.86 -22.93 39.89
C GLY A 140 -15.25 -24.22 39.15
N THR A 141 -14.66 -24.52 37.98
CA THR A 141 -14.79 -25.79 37.29
C THR A 141 -13.47 -26.58 37.33
N ASN A 142 -13.51 -27.90 37.44
CA ASN A 142 -12.31 -28.76 37.38
C ASN A 142 -11.80 -28.84 35.93
N GLY A 143 -11.12 -27.77 35.46
CA GLY A 143 -10.51 -27.74 34.14
C GLY A 143 -11.46 -27.42 32.97
N GLY A 144 -12.65 -26.87 33.26
CA GLY A 144 -13.53 -26.37 32.18
C GLY A 144 -12.93 -25.12 31.52
N THR A 145 -12.83 -25.12 30.20
CA THR A 145 -12.35 -23.99 29.39
C THR A 145 -13.48 -23.41 28.53
N ILE A 146 -13.51 -22.10 28.40
CA ILE A 146 -14.33 -21.42 27.40
C ILE A 146 -13.40 -20.91 26.30
N SER A 147 -13.75 -21.23 25.06
CA SER A 147 -13.01 -20.84 23.87
C SER A 147 -13.70 -19.65 23.20
N SER A 148 -12.98 -18.55 23.04
CA SER A 148 -13.43 -17.36 22.30
C SER A 148 -12.64 -17.26 20.99
N LEU A 149 -13.36 -17.12 19.87
CA LEU A 149 -12.77 -16.93 18.54
C LEU A 149 -12.94 -15.45 18.14
N PHE A 150 -11.81 -14.76 17.99
CA PHE A 150 -11.74 -13.38 17.50
C PHE A 150 -11.31 -13.38 16.04
N GLN A 151 -12.13 -12.85 15.16
CA GLN A 151 -11.84 -12.74 13.74
C GLN A 151 -11.96 -11.28 13.29
N GLY A 152 -11.17 -10.90 12.31
CA GLY A 152 -11.28 -9.60 11.67
C GLY A 152 -10.99 -9.70 10.20
N GLU A 153 -11.69 -8.88 9.41
CA GLU A 153 -11.51 -8.82 7.98
C GLU A 153 -11.79 -7.42 7.43
N GLY A 154 -11.34 -7.18 6.19
CA GLY A 154 -11.59 -5.94 5.48
C GLY A 154 -10.37 -5.06 5.35
N GLY A 155 -10.59 -3.74 5.28
CA GLY A 155 -9.54 -2.75 5.11
C GLY A 155 -9.99 -1.54 4.34
N LEU A 156 -9.04 -0.68 4.00
CA LEU A 156 -9.26 0.58 3.29
C LEU A 156 -8.56 0.55 1.93
N SER A 157 -9.23 1.06 0.91
CA SER A 157 -8.66 1.26 -0.42
C SER A 157 -8.74 2.72 -0.80
N LYS A 158 -7.83 3.22 -1.61
CA LYS A 158 -7.89 4.55 -2.21
C LYS A 158 -8.06 4.43 -3.72
N MET A 159 -8.95 5.22 -4.27
CA MET A 159 -9.12 5.43 -5.70
C MET A 159 -9.12 6.93 -5.97
N GLY A 160 -8.49 7.36 -7.06
CA GLY A 160 -8.36 8.78 -7.27
C GLY A 160 -7.80 9.17 -8.61
N ILE A 161 -7.61 10.47 -8.74
CA ILE A 161 -7.05 11.13 -9.90
C ILE A 161 -5.75 11.81 -9.48
N SER A 162 -4.70 11.59 -10.24
CA SER A 162 -3.44 12.33 -10.14
C SER A 162 -3.36 13.34 -11.26
N THR A 163 -2.88 14.53 -10.94
CA THR A 163 -2.54 15.53 -11.96
C THR A 163 -1.20 16.16 -11.66
N ALA A 164 -0.46 16.50 -12.70
CA ALA A 164 0.84 17.13 -12.57
C ALA A 164 1.11 18.14 -13.70
N TYR A 165 1.85 19.17 -13.35
CA TYR A 165 2.26 20.23 -14.26
C TYR A 165 3.77 20.45 -14.23
N LEU A 166 4.38 20.56 -15.42
CA LEU A 166 5.81 20.81 -15.59
C LEU A 166 6.06 22.31 -15.81
N PHE A 167 6.67 22.96 -14.83
CA PHE A 167 7.13 24.34 -14.94
C PHE A 167 8.52 24.40 -15.58
N GLY A 168 8.60 25.03 -16.73
CA GLY A 168 9.84 25.07 -17.51
C GLY A 168 10.27 23.68 -17.98
N LYS A 169 11.49 23.25 -17.63
CA LYS A 169 12.07 21.94 -18.00
C LYS A 169 12.52 21.10 -16.79
N ARG A 170 12.44 21.64 -15.58
CA ARG A 170 13.08 21.08 -14.40
C ARG A 170 12.18 20.90 -13.20
N PHE A 171 11.21 21.80 -13.00
CA PHE A 171 10.36 21.84 -11.82
C PHE A 171 8.98 21.27 -12.11
N SER A 172 8.53 20.35 -11.31
CA SER A 172 7.23 19.67 -11.44
C SER A 172 6.46 19.76 -10.13
N VAL A 173 5.17 19.98 -10.26
CA VAL A 173 4.21 19.96 -9.14
C VAL A 173 3.09 19.01 -9.51
N GLY A 174 2.59 18.27 -8.56
CA GLY A 174 1.46 17.37 -8.75
C GLY A 174 0.61 17.24 -7.51
N THR A 175 -0.59 16.75 -7.70
CA THR A 175 -1.53 16.41 -6.62
C THR A 175 -2.27 15.11 -6.93
N ASN A 176 -2.52 14.32 -5.90
CA ASN A 176 -3.44 13.20 -5.89
C ASN A 176 -4.72 13.63 -5.17
N LEU A 177 -5.85 13.45 -5.80
CA LEU A 177 -7.18 13.63 -5.21
C LEU A 177 -7.81 12.25 -5.11
N SER A 178 -8.10 11.79 -3.90
CA SER A 178 -8.50 10.41 -3.63
C SER A 178 -9.79 10.34 -2.83
N TYR A 179 -10.61 9.36 -3.11
CA TYR A 179 -11.66 8.86 -2.25
C TYR A 179 -11.16 7.57 -1.58
N VAL A 180 -11.34 7.47 -0.27
CA VAL A 180 -10.81 6.36 0.54
C VAL A 180 -11.96 5.71 1.29
N PRO A 181 -12.66 4.73 0.69
CA PRO A 181 -13.66 3.91 1.35
C PRO A 181 -13.06 2.64 1.92
N GLY A 182 -13.77 2.04 2.87
CA GLY A 182 -13.52 0.68 3.32
C GLY A 182 -14.39 0.26 4.48
N THR A 183 -14.50 -1.04 4.67
CA THR A 183 -15.21 -1.66 5.80
C THR A 183 -14.24 -2.51 6.57
N ILE A 184 -14.29 -2.44 7.88
CA ILE A 184 -13.57 -3.31 8.80
C ILE A 184 -14.63 -4.01 9.65
N THR A 185 -14.66 -5.34 9.57
CA THR A 185 -15.55 -6.19 10.35
C THR A 185 -14.73 -6.95 11.37
N GLN A 186 -15.18 -6.95 12.61
CA GLN A 186 -14.58 -7.68 13.72
C GLN A 186 -15.66 -8.54 14.36
N THR A 187 -15.40 -9.85 14.47
CA THR A 187 -16.34 -10.83 15.00
C THR A 187 -15.73 -11.53 16.20
N GLU A 188 -16.48 -11.62 17.27
CA GLU A 188 -16.17 -12.42 18.44
C GLU A 188 -17.25 -13.50 18.60
N THR A 189 -16.82 -14.77 18.64
CA THR A 189 -17.73 -15.90 18.85
C THR A 189 -17.32 -16.64 20.11
N GLN A 190 -18.26 -16.77 21.05
CA GLN A 190 -18.08 -17.50 22.31
C GLN A 190 -19.26 -18.45 22.50
N GLY A 191 -19.02 -19.73 22.43
CA GLY A 191 -20.09 -20.75 22.50
C GLY A 191 -21.10 -20.55 21.39
N THR A 192 -22.36 -20.22 21.73
CA THR A 192 -23.46 -19.98 20.80
C THR A 192 -23.66 -18.49 20.47
N ALA A 193 -22.99 -17.60 21.17
CA ALA A 193 -23.12 -16.15 20.99
C ALA A 193 -22.07 -15.65 20.00
N THR A 194 -22.50 -14.78 19.10
CA THR A 194 -21.65 -14.08 18.15
C THR A 194 -21.92 -12.58 18.23
N GLU A 195 -20.87 -11.82 18.46
CA GLU A 195 -20.83 -10.36 18.39
C GLU A 195 -20.06 -9.94 17.14
N GLU A 196 -20.69 -9.17 16.25
CA GLU A 196 -20.06 -8.61 15.08
C GLU A 196 -20.10 -7.08 15.12
N THR A 197 -18.94 -6.46 15.05
CA THR A 197 -18.80 -5.02 14.88
C THR A 197 -18.39 -4.70 13.45
N SER A 198 -19.27 -4.03 12.70
CA SER A 198 -18.99 -3.55 11.34
C SER A 198 -18.77 -2.03 11.36
N SER A 199 -17.64 -1.59 10.80
CA SER A 199 -17.26 -0.18 10.74
C SER A 199 -16.98 0.23 9.29
N TYR A 200 -17.97 0.86 8.65
CA TYR A 200 -17.78 1.49 7.34
C TYR A 200 -17.14 2.86 7.52
N LYS A 201 -16.07 3.11 6.80
CA LYS A 201 -15.28 4.35 6.86
C LYS A 201 -15.09 4.90 5.46
N HIS A 202 -15.22 6.22 5.30
CA HIS A 202 -14.90 6.87 4.04
C HIS A 202 -14.42 8.31 4.26
N THR A 203 -13.60 8.79 3.36
CA THR A 203 -13.17 10.18 3.35
C THR A 203 -12.62 10.60 1.98
N PHE A 204 -12.57 11.92 1.74
CA PHE A 204 -11.81 12.48 0.62
C PHE A 204 -10.44 12.91 1.13
N TYR A 205 -9.41 12.68 0.34
CA TYR A 205 -8.04 12.95 0.71
C TYR A 205 -7.27 13.56 -0.44
N ALA A 206 -6.39 14.52 -0.14
CA ALA A 206 -5.46 15.05 -1.12
C ALA A 206 -4.03 14.99 -0.59
N ASP A 207 -3.10 14.67 -1.46
CA ASP A 207 -1.68 14.79 -1.21
C ASP A 207 -1.00 15.51 -2.38
N PHE A 208 0.11 16.15 -2.09
CA PHE A 208 0.83 17.04 -2.99
C PHE A 208 2.28 16.57 -3.11
N GLY A 209 2.81 16.75 -4.30
CA GLY A 209 4.19 16.40 -4.57
C GLY A 209 4.88 17.46 -5.42
N VAL A 210 6.16 17.63 -5.16
CA VAL A 210 7.05 18.47 -5.96
C VAL A 210 8.31 17.69 -6.28
N GLN A 211 8.86 17.97 -7.47
CA GLN A 211 10.16 17.42 -7.87
C GLN A 211 10.95 18.48 -8.66
N TYR A 212 12.25 18.50 -8.41
CA TYR A 212 13.20 19.29 -9.19
C TYR A 212 14.24 18.36 -9.80
N LYS A 213 14.35 18.40 -11.15
CA LYS A 213 15.32 17.60 -11.92
C LYS A 213 16.46 18.50 -12.36
N TRP A 214 17.65 18.20 -11.87
CA TRP A 214 18.89 18.83 -12.28
C TRP A 214 19.62 17.91 -13.26
N ALA A 215 19.57 18.24 -14.55
CA ALA A 215 20.38 17.58 -15.56
C ALA A 215 21.83 18.07 -15.42
N ILE A 216 22.73 17.17 -15.06
CA ILE A 216 24.18 17.44 -14.93
C ILE A 216 24.78 17.42 -16.34
N ASP A 217 24.43 16.40 -17.10
CA ASP A 217 24.76 16.24 -18.51
C ASP A 217 23.67 15.44 -19.24
N ARG A 218 23.95 14.90 -20.44
CA ARG A 218 22.99 14.12 -21.24
C ARG A 218 22.61 12.77 -20.61
N GLU A 219 23.48 12.22 -19.78
CA GLU A 219 23.33 10.88 -19.20
C GLU A 219 23.11 10.90 -17.69
N ARG A 220 23.48 12.00 -17.00
CA ARG A 220 23.42 12.10 -15.55
C ARG A 220 22.43 13.16 -15.09
N SER A 221 21.62 12.79 -14.13
CA SER A 221 20.69 13.73 -13.49
C SER A 221 20.57 13.46 -12.00
N PHE A 222 20.32 14.52 -11.26
CA PHE A 222 19.91 14.48 -9.87
C PHE A 222 18.47 14.94 -9.77
N VAL A 223 17.66 14.24 -8.96
CA VAL A 223 16.28 14.62 -8.68
C VAL A 223 16.11 14.75 -7.18
N ALA A 224 15.60 15.88 -6.75
CA ALA A 224 15.09 16.09 -5.39
C ALA A 224 13.57 16.12 -5.44
N GLY A 225 12.93 15.49 -4.46
CA GLY A 225 11.48 15.41 -4.35
C GLY A 225 11.00 15.68 -2.93
N ALA A 226 9.80 16.23 -2.81
CA ALA A 226 9.09 16.34 -1.56
C ALA A 226 7.62 16.00 -1.75
N VAL A 227 7.00 15.44 -0.71
CA VAL A 227 5.58 15.10 -0.68
C VAL A 227 4.97 15.53 0.64
N TYR A 228 3.71 15.93 0.58
CA TYR A 228 2.94 16.33 1.75
C TYR A 228 1.50 15.85 1.62
N GLY A 229 0.96 15.26 2.68
CA GLY A 229 -0.47 14.94 2.81
C GLY A 229 -1.00 15.49 4.11
N TYR A 230 -2.17 16.11 4.08
CA TYR A 230 -2.79 16.65 5.29
C TYR A 230 -3.55 15.57 6.05
N SER A 231 -3.83 15.79 7.33
CA SER A 231 -4.63 14.85 8.12
C SER A 231 -6.12 15.05 7.83
N GLN A 232 -6.83 13.94 7.58
CA GLN A 232 -8.27 13.96 7.28
C GLN A 232 -9.02 12.92 8.10
N ASP A 233 -10.05 13.36 8.83
CA ASP A 233 -10.89 12.49 9.65
C ASP A 233 -11.82 11.65 8.75
N PHE A 234 -12.07 10.39 9.14
CA PHE A 234 -13.05 9.54 8.49
C PHE A 234 -14.47 9.89 8.93
N LYS A 235 -15.40 9.87 7.98
CA LYS A 235 -16.81 9.65 8.30
C LYS A 235 -16.98 8.15 8.56
N GLN A 236 -17.68 7.79 9.64
CA GLN A 236 -17.76 6.41 10.10
C GLN A 236 -19.20 6.07 10.44
N ASP A 237 -19.61 4.86 10.06
CA ASP A 237 -20.84 4.22 10.48
C ASP A 237 -20.46 2.89 11.15
N ASN A 238 -20.67 2.83 12.48
CA ASN A 238 -20.27 1.69 13.30
C ASN A 238 -21.54 1.01 13.83
N ASN A 239 -21.73 -0.25 13.45
CA ASN A 239 -22.87 -1.05 13.86
C ASN A 239 -22.38 -2.29 14.63
N LEU A 240 -23.10 -2.64 15.66
CA LEU A 240 -22.93 -3.84 16.47
C LEU A 240 -24.13 -4.75 16.17
N TYR A 241 -23.82 -5.99 15.84
CA TYR A 241 -24.79 -7.07 15.68
C TYR A 241 -24.49 -8.15 16.71
N VAL A 242 -25.47 -8.54 17.51
CA VAL A 242 -25.33 -9.65 18.46
C VAL A 242 -26.39 -10.67 18.15
N SER A 243 -25.95 -11.89 17.90
CA SER A 243 -26.83 -13.01 17.57
C SER A 243 -26.49 -14.24 18.42
N SER A 244 -27.43 -15.16 18.57
CA SER A 244 -27.21 -16.42 19.25
C SER A 244 -27.81 -17.58 18.46
N SER A 245 -26.99 -18.62 18.21
CA SER A 245 -27.44 -19.85 17.53
C SER A 245 -28.37 -20.72 18.40
N SER A 246 -28.48 -20.42 19.71
CA SER A 246 -29.42 -21.14 20.61
C SER A 246 -30.82 -20.54 20.65
N GLY A 247 -31.08 -19.48 19.88
CA GLY A 247 -32.34 -18.75 19.84
C GLY A 247 -32.28 -17.46 20.67
N GLY A 248 -33.19 -16.55 20.36
CA GLY A 248 -33.26 -15.19 20.91
C GLY A 248 -33.38 -14.17 19.79
N ASP A 249 -33.76 -12.96 20.12
CA ASP A 249 -33.82 -11.86 19.17
C ASP A 249 -32.43 -11.32 18.89
N ASP A 250 -32.12 -11.09 17.61
CA ASP A 250 -30.90 -10.42 17.19
C ASP A 250 -30.94 -8.94 17.62
N ILE A 251 -29.81 -8.46 18.12
CA ILE A 251 -29.67 -7.08 18.59
C ILE A 251 -28.81 -6.32 17.61
N GLU A 252 -29.35 -5.22 17.09
CA GLU A 252 -28.59 -4.27 16.29
C GLU A 252 -28.50 -2.93 17.04
N LYS A 253 -27.29 -2.37 17.14
CA LYS A 253 -27.04 -1.11 17.84
C LYS A 253 -25.95 -0.31 17.17
N SER A 254 -26.15 0.99 16.98
CA SER A 254 -25.07 1.90 16.56
C SER A 254 -24.11 2.15 17.71
N LEU A 255 -22.82 2.02 17.43
CA LEU A 255 -21.76 2.24 18.41
C LEU A 255 -21.25 3.68 18.40
N LYS A 256 -20.64 4.08 19.52
CA LYS A 256 -19.93 5.34 19.65
C LYS A 256 -18.79 5.43 18.65
N ARG A 257 -18.64 6.61 18.01
CA ARG A 257 -17.56 6.89 17.09
C ARG A 257 -16.34 7.36 17.84
N TYR A 258 -15.18 6.75 17.54
CA TYR A 258 -13.86 7.23 17.95
C TYR A 258 -13.23 7.97 16.79
N ARG A 259 -12.45 9.00 17.10
CA ARG A 259 -11.76 9.76 16.06
C ARG A 259 -10.71 8.89 15.38
N GLN A 260 -10.94 8.56 14.13
CA GLN A 260 -9.99 7.89 13.25
C GLN A 260 -9.75 8.76 12.03
N CYS A 261 -8.51 8.86 11.59
CA CYS A 261 -8.13 9.73 10.50
C CYS A 261 -7.04 9.10 9.62
N LEU A 262 -6.98 9.55 8.38
CA LEU A 262 -5.74 9.44 7.60
C LEU A 262 -4.74 10.41 8.20
N PRO A 263 -3.50 9.97 8.47
CA PRO A 263 -2.51 10.80 9.13
C PRO A 263 -1.95 11.87 8.19
N GLN A 264 -1.49 12.96 8.77
CA GLN A 264 -0.63 13.90 8.10
C GLN A 264 0.72 13.25 7.83
N PHE A 265 1.30 13.51 6.66
CA PHE A 265 2.65 13.04 6.38
C PHE A 265 3.47 14.07 5.62
N PHE A 266 4.77 13.97 5.80
CA PHE A 266 5.78 14.70 5.06
C PHE A 266 6.88 13.76 4.61
N GLY A 267 7.34 13.89 3.38
CA GLY A 267 8.42 13.07 2.86
C GLY A 267 9.39 13.85 2.00
N LEU A 268 10.65 13.49 2.08
CA LEU A 268 11.76 13.99 1.27
C LEU A 268 12.45 12.84 0.58
N GLY A 269 12.88 13.06 -0.64
CA GLY A 269 13.62 12.08 -1.41
C GLY A 269 14.68 12.70 -2.29
N ALA A 270 15.71 11.93 -2.57
CA ALA A 270 16.77 12.28 -3.51
C ALA A 270 17.11 11.06 -4.37
N SER A 271 17.34 11.28 -5.66
CA SER A 271 17.85 10.24 -6.55
C SER A 271 18.95 10.76 -7.48
N TYR A 272 19.98 9.96 -7.67
CA TYR A 272 21.02 10.17 -8.64
C TYR A 272 20.88 9.13 -9.75
N ASN A 273 20.75 9.58 -10.97
CA ASN A 273 20.49 8.75 -12.14
C ASN A 273 21.61 8.90 -13.15
N THR A 274 22.09 7.78 -13.65
CA THR A 274 22.98 7.69 -14.80
C THR A 274 22.34 6.79 -15.85
N LEU A 275 22.97 6.61 -17.00
CA LEU A 275 22.50 5.71 -18.04
C LEU A 275 22.27 4.28 -17.51
N ARG A 276 23.14 3.78 -16.64
CA ARG A 276 23.11 2.39 -16.13
C ARG A 276 22.78 2.30 -14.65
N TRP A 277 23.18 3.29 -13.84
CA TRP A 277 23.02 3.28 -12.39
C TRP A 277 21.96 4.27 -11.94
N MET A 278 21.23 3.89 -10.94
CA MET A 278 20.38 4.78 -10.17
C MET A 278 20.56 4.45 -8.69
N ALA A 279 20.75 5.49 -7.88
CA ALA A 279 20.68 5.39 -6.43
C ALA A 279 19.61 6.34 -5.91
N THR A 280 18.85 5.93 -4.91
CA THR A 280 17.75 6.72 -4.35
C THR A 280 17.67 6.54 -2.84
N ILE A 281 17.27 7.59 -2.15
CA ILE A 281 17.02 7.62 -0.71
C ILE A 281 15.78 8.45 -0.43
N ASP A 282 14.91 7.94 0.45
CA ASP A 282 13.69 8.62 0.88
C ASP A 282 13.58 8.57 2.41
N TYR A 283 13.11 9.67 2.97
CA TYR A 283 12.68 9.76 4.36
C TYR A 283 11.23 10.21 4.40
N LYS A 284 10.40 9.51 5.18
CA LYS A 284 8.98 9.84 5.37
C LYS A 284 8.63 9.85 6.86
N TYR A 285 8.03 10.95 7.28
CA TYR A 285 7.43 11.14 8.60
C TYR A 285 5.92 11.11 8.48
N VAL A 286 5.25 10.38 9.40
CA VAL A 286 3.79 10.25 9.43
C VAL A 286 3.31 10.53 10.84
N ASP A 287 2.42 11.52 10.99
CA ASP A 287 1.90 11.98 12.26
C ASP A 287 0.56 11.29 12.58
N TRP A 288 0.58 10.40 13.56
CA TRP A 288 -0.57 9.65 14.06
C TRP A 288 -1.18 10.23 15.34
N SER A 289 -0.72 11.39 15.82
CA SER A 289 -1.12 11.98 17.10
C SER A 289 -2.62 12.26 17.21
N ARG A 290 -3.31 12.43 16.07
CA ARG A 290 -4.75 12.72 16.02
C ARG A 290 -5.63 11.48 16.11
N MET A 291 -5.07 10.29 15.97
CA MET A 291 -5.80 9.03 15.99
C MET A 291 -6.11 8.60 17.41
N GLN A 292 -7.34 8.13 17.65
CA GLN A 292 -7.78 7.65 18.96
C GLN A 292 -8.05 6.15 18.93
N SER A 293 -7.74 5.46 20.04
CA SER A 293 -8.07 4.06 20.26
C SER A 293 -9.29 3.93 21.17
N SER A 294 -10.10 2.91 20.90
CA SER A 294 -11.16 2.47 21.81
C SER A 294 -10.61 1.69 23.02
N GLN A 295 -9.39 1.16 22.90
CA GLN A 295 -8.76 0.31 23.90
C GLN A 295 -7.73 1.12 24.70
N SER A 296 -7.77 1.04 26.03
CA SER A 296 -6.90 1.80 26.94
C SER A 296 -5.42 1.39 26.90
N ASN A 297 -5.14 0.16 26.47
CA ASN A 297 -3.79 -0.40 26.37
C ASN A 297 -3.12 -0.18 25.01
N VAL A 298 -3.82 0.46 24.06
CA VAL A 298 -3.34 0.74 22.71
C VAL A 298 -3.29 2.25 22.48
N SER A 299 -2.17 2.73 22.00
CA SER A 299 -1.97 4.12 21.59
C SER A 299 -1.26 4.19 20.23
N PHE A 300 -1.27 5.35 19.60
CA PHE A 300 -0.65 5.57 18.30
C PHE A 300 0.49 6.57 18.43
N GLU A 301 1.61 6.27 17.80
CA GLU A 301 2.80 7.12 17.78
C GLU A 301 3.25 7.42 16.35
N ASN A 302 3.96 8.51 16.21
CA ASN A 302 4.48 8.98 14.95
C ASN A 302 5.46 7.98 14.32
N GLN A 303 5.34 7.83 13.02
CA GLN A 303 6.09 6.86 12.26
C GLN A 303 7.20 7.55 11.47
N HIS A 304 8.39 6.96 11.52
CA HIS A 304 9.55 7.36 10.75
C HIS A 304 9.96 6.22 9.82
N ARG A 305 10.09 6.51 8.53
CA ARG A 305 10.53 5.54 7.55
C ARG A 305 11.73 6.09 6.79
N LEU A 306 12.81 5.33 6.76
CA LEU A 306 13.99 5.56 5.93
C LEU A 306 14.12 4.43 4.93
N SER A 307 14.28 4.75 3.66
CA SER A 307 14.39 3.80 2.56
C SER A 307 15.57 4.15 1.67
N VAL A 308 16.27 3.14 1.20
CA VAL A 308 17.39 3.29 0.24
C VAL A 308 17.21 2.26 -0.86
N GLY A 309 17.43 2.66 -2.10
CA GLY A 309 17.31 1.77 -3.25
C GLY A 309 18.38 2.03 -4.30
N GLY A 310 18.66 1.00 -5.08
CA GLY A 310 19.58 1.07 -6.21
C GLY A 310 19.09 0.22 -7.38
N ARG A 311 19.36 0.69 -8.58
CA ARG A 311 19.11 -0.02 -9.84
C ARG A 311 20.37 -0.07 -10.66
N TYR A 312 20.63 -1.24 -11.24
CA TYR A 312 21.67 -1.42 -12.26
C TYR A 312 21.08 -2.04 -13.51
N THR A 313 21.33 -1.42 -14.67
CA THR A 313 20.80 -1.86 -15.95
C THR A 313 21.87 -2.61 -16.75
N LEU A 314 21.57 -3.86 -17.07
CA LEU A 314 22.39 -4.78 -17.82
C LEU A 314 22.15 -4.67 -19.34
N GLY A 315 23.14 -5.05 -20.11
CA GLY A 315 23.03 -5.16 -21.57
C GLY A 315 22.88 -3.82 -22.29
N ASN A 316 22.10 -3.81 -23.35
CA ASN A 316 21.83 -2.60 -24.14
C ASN A 316 20.68 -1.80 -23.50
N VAL A 317 20.99 -0.61 -23.01
CA VAL A 317 20.04 0.26 -22.27
C VAL A 317 18.87 0.70 -23.14
N TYR A 318 19.04 0.72 -24.45
CA TYR A 318 18.02 1.19 -25.40
C TYR A 318 17.17 0.06 -26.00
N ARG A 319 17.63 -1.20 -25.91
CA ARG A 319 16.93 -2.33 -26.51
C ARG A 319 16.72 -3.45 -25.50
N ASN A 320 15.48 -3.57 -25.01
CA ASN A 320 15.05 -4.57 -24.04
C ASN A 320 15.99 -4.65 -22.82
N PRO A 321 16.17 -3.53 -22.07
CA PRO A 321 17.07 -3.53 -20.92
C PRO A 321 16.57 -4.46 -19.83
N VAL A 322 17.49 -5.13 -19.17
CA VAL A 322 17.21 -5.85 -17.93
C VAL A 322 17.82 -5.06 -16.78
N SER A 323 17.04 -4.75 -15.75
CA SER A 323 17.57 -4.02 -14.61
C SER A 323 17.41 -4.85 -13.33
N ILE A 324 18.50 -4.88 -12.56
CA ILE A 324 18.52 -5.45 -11.21
C ILE A 324 18.18 -4.33 -10.23
N LEU A 325 17.27 -4.61 -9.32
CA LEU A 325 16.85 -3.71 -8.25
C LEU A 325 17.26 -4.28 -6.91
N LEU A 326 17.76 -3.43 -6.05
CA LEU A 326 18.05 -3.73 -4.65
C LEU A 326 17.56 -2.59 -3.79
N GLY A 327 16.99 -2.92 -2.65
CA GLY A 327 16.49 -1.92 -1.73
C GLY A 327 16.42 -2.40 -0.29
N THR A 328 16.48 -1.47 0.62
CA THR A 328 16.34 -1.73 2.06
C THR A 328 15.71 -0.53 2.74
N GLY A 329 15.15 -0.76 3.91
CA GLY A 329 14.64 0.32 4.73
C GLY A 329 14.31 -0.13 6.14
N ILE A 330 14.05 0.86 6.96
CA ILE A 330 13.70 0.72 8.37
C ILE A 330 12.48 1.57 8.66
N ASN A 331 11.60 1.06 9.50
CA ASN A 331 10.32 1.68 9.83
C ASN A 331 9.95 1.33 11.29
N ASN A 332 9.44 2.28 12.06
CA ASN A 332 8.82 1.96 13.34
C ASN A 332 7.32 1.76 13.18
N SER A 333 6.73 0.85 13.95
CA SER A 333 5.27 0.67 14.01
C SER A 333 4.59 1.96 14.50
N TYR A 334 3.44 2.27 13.94
CA TYR A 334 2.58 3.35 14.45
C TYR A 334 1.72 2.91 15.65
N ILE A 335 1.57 1.58 15.82
CA ILE A 335 0.80 0.98 16.91
C ILE A 335 1.73 0.73 18.08
N VAL A 336 1.31 1.19 19.27
CA VAL A 336 1.98 0.99 20.55
C VAL A 336 1.05 0.23 21.47
N ILE A 337 1.44 -0.96 21.90
CA ILE A 337 0.68 -1.82 22.78
C ILE A 337 1.40 -1.88 24.12
N GLN A 338 0.70 -1.55 25.22
CA GLN A 338 1.27 -1.50 26.58
C GLN A 338 2.58 -0.69 26.65
N LYS A 339 2.62 0.48 26.01
CA LYS A 339 3.80 1.36 25.90
C LYS A 339 5.01 0.75 25.16
N LYS A 340 4.79 -0.26 24.34
CA LYS A 340 5.82 -0.96 23.58
C LYS A 340 5.52 -0.91 22.09
N LYS A 341 6.53 -0.66 21.27
CA LYS A 341 6.42 -0.63 19.82
C LYS A 341 7.47 -1.51 19.14
N ALA A 342 7.11 -2.09 17.99
CA ALA A 342 8.03 -2.83 17.15
C ALA A 342 8.78 -1.88 16.20
N THR A 343 10.01 -2.24 15.87
CA THR A 343 10.77 -1.64 14.77
C THR A 343 10.97 -2.70 13.71
N GLU A 344 10.63 -2.35 12.48
CA GLU A 344 10.68 -3.24 11.33
C GLU A 344 11.82 -2.85 10.40
N TYR A 345 12.43 -3.84 9.77
CA TYR A 345 13.33 -3.64 8.65
C TYR A 345 12.83 -4.46 7.46
N TYR A 346 13.20 -4.04 6.28
CA TYR A 346 12.90 -4.80 5.07
C TYR A 346 14.04 -4.71 4.07
N VAL A 347 14.18 -5.78 3.32
CA VAL A 347 15.11 -5.89 2.20
C VAL A 347 14.33 -6.36 0.99
N SER A 348 14.55 -5.75 -0.14
CA SER A 348 13.89 -6.10 -1.39
C SER A 348 14.90 -6.27 -2.52
N THR A 349 14.58 -7.15 -3.43
CA THR A 349 15.30 -7.32 -4.69
C THR A 349 14.30 -7.52 -5.81
N GLY A 350 14.68 -7.18 -7.04
CA GLY A 350 13.80 -7.36 -8.18
C GLY A 350 14.54 -7.30 -9.51
N LEU A 351 13.84 -7.75 -10.54
CA LEU A 351 14.26 -7.70 -11.93
C LEU A 351 13.20 -6.97 -12.73
N ASN A 352 13.60 -5.98 -13.49
CA ASN A 352 12.77 -5.32 -14.48
C ASN A 352 13.21 -5.75 -15.87
N PHE A 353 12.30 -6.33 -16.63
CA PHE A 353 12.51 -6.73 -18.00
C PHE A 353 11.87 -5.69 -18.92
N GLY A 354 12.68 -4.90 -19.60
CA GLY A 354 12.22 -4.02 -20.67
C GLY A 354 11.75 -4.84 -21.85
N LEU A 355 10.50 -4.69 -22.22
CA LEU A 355 9.85 -5.37 -23.33
C LEU A 355 9.68 -4.42 -24.52
N ARG A 356 9.15 -4.95 -25.63
CA ARG A 356 8.84 -4.15 -26.82
C ARG A 356 7.85 -3.02 -26.51
N ASN A 357 7.94 -1.90 -27.22
CA ASN A 357 7.04 -0.74 -27.09
C ASN A 357 7.08 -0.03 -25.72
N ASN A 358 8.20 -0.07 -25.03
CA ASN A 358 8.37 0.54 -23.71
C ASN A 358 7.54 -0.12 -22.58
N ASN A 359 7.10 -1.36 -22.80
CA ASN A 359 6.48 -2.16 -21.76
C ASN A 359 7.54 -2.67 -20.77
N VAL A 360 7.17 -2.90 -19.53
CA VAL A 360 8.07 -3.43 -18.50
C VAL A 360 7.35 -4.49 -17.69
N LEU A 361 8.01 -5.62 -17.50
CA LEU A 361 7.62 -6.64 -16.54
C LEU A 361 8.58 -6.57 -15.35
N SER A 362 8.05 -6.44 -14.16
CA SER A 362 8.81 -6.37 -12.92
C SER A 362 8.45 -7.56 -12.03
N ILE A 363 9.45 -8.27 -11.56
CA ILE A 363 9.30 -9.41 -10.63
C ILE A 363 10.30 -9.23 -9.51
N GLY A 364 9.92 -9.49 -8.27
CA GLY A 364 10.89 -9.45 -7.18
C GLY A 364 10.33 -9.95 -5.86
N LEU A 365 11.21 -9.93 -4.89
CA LEU A 365 10.99 -10.42 -3.53
C LEU A 365 11.23 -9.29 -2.53
N LYS A 366 10.45 -9.29 -1.46
CA LYS A 366 10.62 -8.42 -0.32
C LYS A 366 10.51 -9.23 0.97
N TYR A 367 11.53 -9.17 1.78
CA TYR A 367 11.50 -9.70 3.15
C TYR A 367 11.27 -8.55 4.13
N LYS A 368 10.31 -8.72 5.05
CA LYS A 368 10.05 -7.82 6.19
C LYS A 368 10.25 -8.61 7.49
N GLY A 369 11.05 -8.07 8.39
CA GLY A 369 11.30 -8.65 9.70
C GLY A 369 11.28 -7.58 10.79
N GLN A 370 11.11 -8.02 12.04
CA GLN A 370 11.10 -7.14 13.21
C GLN A 370 12.46 -7.19 13.92
N MET A 371 13.07 -6.02 14.16
CA MET A 371 14.36 -5.91 14.85
C MET A 371 14.22 -5.96 16.37
N LYS A 372 13.24 -5.24 16.92
CA LYS A 372 12.97 -5.18 18.36
C LYS A 372 11.54 -5.60 18.60
N ILE A 373 11.38 -6.70 19.31
CA ILE A 373 10.09 -7.24 19.70
C ILE A 373 10.00 -7.09 21.21
N PRO A 374 9.06 -6.31 21.71
CA PRO A 374 8.83 -6.22 23.14
C PRO A 374 8.36 -7.57 23.70
N ASN A 375 8.78 -7.89 24.93
CA ASN A 375 8.34 -9.11 25.62
C ASN A 375 6.80 -9.17 25.65
N GLY A 376 6.24 -10.30 25.23
CA GLY A 376 4.80 -10.54 25.18
C GLY A 376 4.14 -10.19 23.83
N MET A 377 4.83 -9.50 22.91
CA MET A 377 4.35 -9.33 21.54
C MET A 377 4.75 -10.50 20.65
N GLN A 378 3.94 -10.75 19.62
CA GLN A 378 4.20 -11.76 18.61
C GLN A 378 5.24 -11.23 17.60
N LYS A 379 6.16 -12.10 17.20
CA LYS A 379 7.11 -11.84 16.13
C LYS A 379 6.45 -12.11 14.79
N GLU A 380 6.51 -11.13 13.89
CA GLU A 380 5.98 -11.22 12.55
C GLU A 380 7.10 -11.07 11.53
N ASN A 381 7.28 -12.08 10.68
CA ASN A 381 8.15 -12.03 9.52
C ASN A 381 7.35 -12.31 8.27
N SER A 382 7.63 -11.63 7.17
CA SER A 382 6.97 -11.89 5.89
C SER A 382 7.96 -11.93 4.74
N LEU A 383 7.72 -12.85 3.82
CA LEU A 383 8.36 -12.91 2.52
C LEU A 383 7.29 -12.66 1.45
N SER A 384 7.41 -11.58 0.72
CA SER A 384 6.46 -11.21 -0.33
C SER A 384 7.09 -11.37 -1.70
N LEU A 385 6.33 -11.93 -2.62
CA LEU A 385 6.61 -11.97 -4.07
C LEU A 385 5.74 -10.91 -4.73
N PHE A 386 6.31 -10.02 -5.52
CA PHE A 386 5.56 -9.06 -6.32
C PHE A 386 5.77 -9.29 -7.81
N LEU A 387 4.69 -9.11 -8.55
CA LEU A 387 4.65 -9.11 -10.00
C LEU A 387 3.95 -7.83 -10.45
N ASN A 388 4.58 -7.09 -11.36
CA ASN A 388 3.98 -5.89 -11.93
C ASN A 388 4.21 -5.82 -13.43
N ILE A 389 3.22 -5.35 -14.16
CA ILE A 389 3.32 -5.08 -15.58
C ILE A 389 2.97 -3.62 -15.85
N THR A 390 3.87 -2.94 -16.54
CA THR A 390 3.60 -1.62 -17.10
C THR A 390 3.44 -1.75 -18.61
N PHE A 391 2.27 -1.42 -19.08
CA PHE A 391 1.92 -1.48 -20.50
C PHE A 391 1.81 -0.07 -21.08
N SER A 392 2.45 0.16 -22.22
CA SER A 392 2.51 1.48 -22.87
C SER A 392 2.03 1.38 -24.32
N GLU A 393 0.98 2.11 -24.66
CA GLU A 393 0.38 2.10 -25.99
C GLU A 393 0.34 3.51 -26.58
N ARG A 394 0.52 3.61 -27.90
CA ARG A 394 0.47 4.90 -28.60
C ARG A 394 -0.99 5.36 -28.78
N THR A 395 -1.26 6.61 -28.48
CA THR A 395 -2.52 7.26 -28.87
C THR A 395 -2.43 7.67 -30.32
N TYR A 396 -3.08 6.94 -31.23
CA TYR A 396 -3.23 7.36 -32.60
C TYR A 396 -4.26 8.47 -32.70
N ARG A 397 -3.87 9.67 -33.12
CA ARG A 397 -4.84 10.59 -33.72
C ARG A 397 -5.19 10.00 -35.10
N ALA A 398 -6.43 9.55 -35.27
CA ALA A 398 -6.96 9.31 -36.60
C ALA A 398 -6.80 10.62 -37.40
N LYS A 399 -5.99 10.63 -38.42
CA LYS A 399 -6.05 11.70 -39.41
C LYS A 399 -7.39 11.50 -40.13
N ILE A 400 -8.33 12.38 -39.88
CA ILE A 400 -9.50 12.53 -40.71
C ILE A 400 -8.93 13.08 -42.03
N GLN A 401 -8.93 12.24 -43.07
CA GLN A 401 -8.66 12.65 -44.43
C GLN A 401 -9.91 13.33 -45.00
#